data_cf3f634885391c78e42bc460914031f7
#
_entry.id   cf3f634885391c78e42bc460914031f7
#
_cell.length_a   1.000
_cell.length_b   1.000
_cell.length_c   1.000
_cell.angle_alpha   90.00
_cell.angle_beta   90.00
_cell.angle_gamma   90.00
#
_symmetry.space_group_name_H-M   'P 1'
#
loop_
_entity.id
_entity.type
_entity.pdbx_description
1 polymer ?
#
loop_
_entity_poly.entity_id
_entity_poly.type
_entity_poly.pdbx_seq_one_letter_code
_entity_poly.pdbx_strand_id
1 'polypeptide(L)'
;MTPRSLSLLLLVSTAACGSGRLVPSDTEPAAPPPDATPAAAPAPAPAAPAPAPQPAAPQATGAPQASAYVPYDAGTLPIRRIGQWSTSGITTPMRQVIRDDSSYARFWAGLGAGERPSVDFTKDVVIAVADGQQTTGGHSIAVERVTKTGQGLAVEVLETSPGPGCAVTQALTQPVDVVVVAAPDVRTWSFSDRGQVQGC
;
A
#
# COMPACT_ATOMS: atom_id res chain seq x y z
N MET A 1 42.86 -34.77 5.35
CA MET A 1 43.30 -35.16 4.01
C MET A 1 42.21 -34.76 3.04
N THR A 2 42.25 -33.81 2.24
CA THR A 2 43.12 -33.01 1.42
C THR A 2 42.42 -31.69 1.10
N PRO A 3 43.08 -30.56 1.05
CA PRO A 3 42.51 -29.29 0.59
C PRO A 3 42.65 -29.18 -0.94
N ARG A 4 41.73 -28.56 -1.61
CA ARG A 4 41.91 -28.07 -2.97
C ARG A 4 41.58 -26.60 -3.06
N SER A 5 42.63 -25.91 -3.18
CA SER A 5 42.89 -24.52 -3.51
C SER A 5 42.48 -24.11 -4.92
N LEU A 6 42.35 -22.80 -5.04
CA LEU A 6 42.63 -21.90 -6.16
C LEU A 6 41.67 -21.89 -7.37
N SER A 7 41.10 -20.74 -7.66
CA SER A 7 41.71 -19.84 -8.69
C SER A 7 41.07 -18.46 -8.64
N LEU A 8 41.94 -17.51 -8.39
CA LEU A 8 41.83 -16.08 -8.57
C LEU A 8 41.93 -15.77 -10.08
N LEU A 9 40.90 -15.13 -10.66
CA LEU A 9 41.04 -14.52 -11.99
C LEU A 9 40.74 -13.03 -11.89
N LEU A 10 41.85 -12.26 -11.87
CA LEU A 10 41.88 -10.82 -12.07
C LEU A 10 41.66 -10.55 -13.56
N LEU A 11 40.62 -9.79 -13.92
CA LEU A 11 40.51 -9.18 -15.25
C LEU A 11 40.53 -7.66 -15.10
N VAL A 12 41.69 -7.12 -15.43
CA VAL A 12 41.95 -5.71 -15.65
C VAL A 12 41.41 -5.36 -17.04
N SER A 13 40.48 -4.42 -17.11
CA SER A 13 40.08 -3.81 -18.37
C SER A 13 40.35 -2.32 -18.35
N THR A 14 41.16 -1.95 -19.30
CA THR A 14 41.81 -0.67 -19.59
C THR A 14 40.82 0.41 -19.99
N ALA A 15 41.12 1.61 -19.51
CA ALA A 15 40.49 2.89 -19.89
C ALA A 15 40.76 3.22 -21.38
N ALA A 16 39.75 3.64 -22.09
CA ALA A 16 39.83 4.36 -23.35
C ALA A 16 39.39 5.79 -23.17
N CYS A 17 40.34 6.74 -23.20
CA CYS A 17 40.09 8.16 -23.30
C CYS A 17 39.57 8.48 -24.71
N GLY A 18 38.31 8.88 -24.81
CA GLY A 18 37.73 9.51 -26.00
C GLY A 18 37.79 11.02 -25.90
N SER A 19 38.73 11.65 -26.60
CA SER A 19 38.79 13.11 -26.76
C SER A 19 37.66 13.59 -27.67
N GLY A 20 36.57 14.08 -27.12
CA GLY A 20 35.50 14.76 -27.84
C GLY A 20 35.83 16.25 -28.04
N ARG A 21 35.92 16.63 -29.28
CA ARG A 21 36.26 17.94 -29.83
C ARG A 21 35.20 18.98 -29.43
N LEU A 22 35.61 20.05 -28.78
CA LEU A 22 34.82 21.24 -28.53
C LEU A 22 34.56 21.96 -29.85
N VAL A 23 33.30 22.07 -30.24
CA VAL A 23 32.83 22.97 -31.31
C VAL A 23 32.40 24.26 -30.62
N PRO A 24 32.93 25.44 -30.95
CA PRO A 24 32.41 26.68 -30.44
C PRO A 24 31.08 26.99 -31.14
N SER A 25 30.02 27.07 -30.36
CA SER A 25 28.75 27.65 -30.81
C SER A 25 28.87 29.16 -30.83
N ASP A 26 28.89 29.72 -32.00
CA ASP A 26 28.66 31.18 -32.21
C ASP A 26 27.27 31.52 -31.66
N THR A 27 27.27 32.21 -30.54
CA THR A 27 26.04 32.78 -29.99
C THR A 27 25.76 34.07 -30.73
N GLU A 28 24.91 34.00 -31.74
CA GLU A 28 24.30 35.18 -32.38
C GLU A 28 23.36 35.84 -31.38
N PRO A 29 23.51 37.17 -31.13
CA PRO A 29 22.61 37.85 -30.21
C PRO A 29 21.21 37.98 -30.82
N ALA A 30 20.27 37.27 -30.19
CA ALA A 30 18.85 37.38 -30.51
C ALA A 30 18.35 38.80 -30.31
N ALA A 31 17.72 39.35 -31.32
CA ALA A 31 17.05 40.64 -31.29
C ALA A 31 15.96 40.65 -30.18
N PRO A 32 15.76 41.80 -29.49
CA PRO A 32 14.72 41.91 -28.48
C PRO A 32 13.33 41.73 -29.12
N PRO A 33 12.39 41.02 -28.44
CA PRO A 33 11.03 40.93 -28.92
C PRO A 33 10.34 42.29 -28.90
N PRO A 34 9.43 42.57 -29.86
CA PRO A 34 8.66 43.80 -29.90
C PRO A 34 7.80 43.92 -28.62
N ASP A 35 7.71 45.14 -28.12
CA ASP A 35 6.89 45.52 -26.97
C ASP A 35 5.50 44.88 -27.01
N ALA A 36 5.28 43.94 -26.08
CA ALA A 36 3.96 43.42 -25.83
C ALA A 36 3.12 44.50 -25.13
N THR A 37 2.19 45.06 -25.85
CA THR A 37 1.12 45.90 -25.30
C THR A 37 0.47 45.15 -24.14
N PRO A 38 0.34 45.73 -22.94
CA PRO A 38 -0.31 45.05 -21.84
C PRO A 38 -1.78 44.75 -22.20
N ALA A 39 -2.10 43.48 -22.32
CA ALA A 39 -3.48 43.04 -22.46
C ALA A 39 -4.26 43.51 -21.24
N ALA A 40 -5.35 44.23 -21.48
CA ALA A 40 -6.26 44.68 -20.45
C ALA A 40 -6.75 43.47 -19.64
N ALA A 41 -6.65 43.58 -18.32
CA ALA A 41 -7.14 42.57 -17.39
C ALA A 41 -8.63 42.31 -17.66
N PRO A 42 -9.08 41.02 -17.74
CA PRO A 42 -10.49 40.72 -17.88
C PRO A 42 -11.25 41.24 -16.64
N ALA A 43 -12.39 41.88 -16.90
CA ALA A 43 -13.28 42.36 -15.85
C ALA A 43 -13.71 41.22 -14.92
N PRO A 44 -13.84 41.45 -13.61
CA PRO A 44 -14.28 40.39 -12.69
C PRO A 44 -15.68 39.91 -13.11
N ALA A 45 -15.79 38.57 -13.21
CA ALA A 45 -17.06 37.93 -13.47
C ALA A 45 -18.10 38.29 -12.37
N PRO A 46 -19.35 38.48 -12.70
CA PRO A 46 -20.39 38.75 -11.70
C PRO A 46 -20.45 37.59 -10.69
N ALA A 47 -20.47 37.95 -9.42
CA ALA A 47 -20.57 36.98 -8.32
C ALA A 47 -21.81 36.10 -8.51
N ALA A 48 -21.62 34.80 -8.45
CA ALA A 48 -22.71 33.84 -8.46
C ALA A 48 -23.66 34.11 -7.27
N PRO A 49 -24.98 34.02 -7.48
CA PRO A 49 -25.93 34.21 -6.39
C PRO A 49 -25.67 33.18 -5.27
N ALA A 50 -25.72 33.62 -4.03
CA ALA A 50 -25.57 32.78 -2.86
C ALA A 50 -26.59 31.63 -2.91
N PRO A 51 -26.19 30.39 -2.57
CA PRO A 51 -27.14 29.28 -2.50
C PRO A 51 -28.22 29.58 -1.48
N ALA A 52 -29.47 29.34 -1.88
CA ALA A 52 -30.62 29.47 -1.00
C ALA A 52 -30.44 28.53 0.23
N PRO A 53 -30.94 28.94 1.43
CA PRO A 53 -30.86 28.10 2.59
C PRO A 53 -31.61 26.77 2.33
N GLN A 54 -30.87 25.67 2.40
CA GLN A 54 -31.45 24.34 2.30
C GLN A 54 -32.32 24.09 3.51
N PRO A 55 -33.54 23.52 3.34
CA PRO A 55 -34.34 23.07 4.47
C PRO A 55 -33.50 22.06 5.30
N ALA A 56 -33.45 22.30 6.61
CA ALA A 56 -32.82 21.37 7.54
C ALA A 56 -33.44 19.99 7.36
N ALA A 57 -32.64 19.01 7.01
CA ALA A 57 -33.03 17.61 6.98
C ALA A 57 -33.52 17.22 8.38
N PRO A 58 -34.63 16.45 8.52
CA PRO A 58 -35.06 15.96 9.80
C PRO A 58 -33.92 15.15 10.44
N GLN A 59 -33.48 15.57 11.61
CA GLN A 59 -32.56 14.82 12.44
C GLN A 59 -33.26 13.52 12.84
N ALA A 60 -32.89 12.42 12.22
CA ALA A 60 -33.25 11.11 12.68
C ALA A 60 -32.60 10.92 14.06
N THR A 61 -33.35 11.07 15.10
CA THR A 61 -33.07 10.55 16.44
C THR A 61 -33.10 9.02 16.34
N GLY A 62 -32.13 8.44 15.67
CA GLY A 62 -31.85 7.02 15.71
C GLY A 62 -31.18 6.73 17.04
N ALA A 63 -31.86 6.00 17.90
CA ALA A 63 -31.25 5.33 19.02
C ALA A 63 -29.99 4.59 18.49
N PRO A 64 -28.88 4.49 19.27
CA PRO A 64 -27.73 3.74 18.84
C PRO A 64 -28.22 2.33 18.52
N GLN A 65 -28.17 1.97 17.24
CA GLN A 65 -28.39 0.59 16.82
C GLN A 65 -27.27 -0.20 17.48
N ALA A 66 -27.66 -0.98 18.49
CA ALA A 66 -26.80 -1.98 19.05
C ALA A 66 -26.24 -2.77 17.84
N SER A 67 -24.95 -2.63 17.58
CA SER A 67 -24.25 -3.47 16.61
C SER A 67 -24.69 -4.88 16.86
N ALA A 68 -25.34 -5.51 15.89
CA ALA A 68 -25.77 -6.88 16.00
C ALA A 68 -24.54 -7.68 16.47
N TYR A 69 -24.61 -8.18 17.71
CA TYR A 69 -23.63 -9.08 18.26
C TYR A 69 -23.62 -10.31 17.35
N VAL A 70 -22.67 -10.35 16.42
CA VAL A 70 -22.35 -11.57 15.70
C VAL A 70 -21.64 -12.43 16.71
N PRO A 71 -22.22 -13.58 17.15
CA PRO A 71 -21.54 -14.45 18.07
C PRO A 71 -20.21 -14.83 17.41
N TYR A 72 -19.10 -14.45 18.05
CA TYR A 72 -17.79 -14.95 17.67
C TYR A 72 -17.82 -16.47 17.86
N ASP A 73 -17.67 -17.20 16.77
CA ASP A 73 -17.50 -18.67 16.86
C ASP A 73 -16.36 -18.95 17.83
N ALA A 74 -16.54 -19.97 18.67
CA ALA A 74 -15.53 -20.38 19.65
C ALA A 74 -14.21 -20.62 18.91
N GLY A 75 -13.20 -19.76 19.13
CA GLY A 75 -11.91 -19.80 18.46
C GLY A 75 -11.58 -18.60 17.57
N THR A 76 -12.57 -17.77 17.19
CA THR A 76 -12.30 -16.53 16.44
C THR A 76 -11.59 -15.52 17.33
N LEU A 77 -10.45 -15.00 16.86
CA LEU A 77 -9.67 -14.00 17.57
C LEU A 77 -10.07 -12.59 17.14
N PRO A 78 -10.12 -11.63 18.08
CA PRO A 78 -10.30 -10.23 17.72
C PRO A 78 -9.10 -9.73 16.91
N ILE A 79 -9.39 -9.03 15.82
CA ILE A 79 -8.39 -8.45 14.92
C ILE A 79 -8.23 -6.97 15.26
N ARG A 80 -7.00 -6.54 15.53
CA ARG A 80 -6.63 -5.13 15.63
C ARG A 80 -5.85 -4.74 14.38
N ARG A 81 -6.46 -3.97 13.49
CA ARG A 81 -5.81 -3.53 12.25
C ARG A 81 -4.79 -2.43 12.56
N ILE A 82 -3.55 -2.61 12.09
CA ILE A 82 -2.50 -1.59 12.11
C ILE A 82 -2.73 -0.61 10.96
N GLY A 83 -3.00 -1.12 9.78
CA GLY A 83 -3.32 -0.32 8.61
C GLY A 83 -3.59 -1.17 7.39
N GLN A 84 -4.21 -0.52 6.41
CA GLN A 84 -4.49 -1.06 5.09
C GLN A 84 -4.09 0.00 4.06
N TRP A 85 -3.29 -0.40 3.09
CA TRP A 85 -2.74 0.49 2.08
C TRP A 85 -3.11 -0.01 0.69
N SER A 86 -3.47 0.89 -0.21
CA SER A 86 -3.62 0.59 -1.65
C SER A 86 -2.30 0.70 -2.40
N THR A 87 -1.30 1.37 -1.80
CA THR A 87 0.04 1.55 -2.38
C THR A 87 1.10 1.28 -1.33
N SER A 88 2.08 0.45 -1.67
CA SER A 88 3.16 0.05 -0.77
C SER A 88 4.44 -0.28 -1.54
N GLY A 89 5.52 -0.63 -0.83
CA GLY A 89 6.73 -1.18 -1.43
C GLY A 89 6.68 -2.69 -1.71
N ILE A 90 5.58 -3.38 -1.39
CA ILE A 90 5.46 -4.83 -1.52
C ILE A 90 4.87 -5.19 -2.90
N THR A 91 5.72 -5.54 -3.84
CA THR A 91 5.32 -5.82 -5.24
C THR A 91 4.99 -7.28 -5.53
N THR A 92 5.28 -8.19 -4.61
CA THR A 92 4.98 -9.62 -4.76
C THR A 92 3.87 -10.06 -3.80
N PRO A 93 2.96 -10.93 -4.22
CA PRO A 93 1.96 -11.49 -3.30
C PRO A 93 2.63 -12.14 -2.08
N MET A 94 2.06 -11.88 -0.90
CA MET A 94 2.65 -12.36 0.35
C MET A 94 1.57 -12.69 1.39
N ARG A 95 1.81 -13.76 2.16
CA ARG A 95 1.03 -14.19 3.32
C ARG A 95 2.02 -14.54 4.42
N GLN A 96 2.07 -13.75 5.49
CA GLN A 96 3.07 -13.91 6.53
C GLN A 96 2.50 -13.73 7.93
N VAL A 97 2.93 -14.57 8.87
CA VAL A 97 2.78 -14.34 10.31
C VAL A 97 4.14 -13.98 10.88
N ILE A 98 4.22 -12.82 11.49
CA ILE A 98 5.44 -12.24 12.07
C ILE A 98 5.34 -12.35 13.58
N ARG A 99 6.39 -12.87 14.23
CA ARG A 99 6.39 -13.24 15.64
C ARG A 99 7.50 -12.61 16.46
N ASP A 100 8.29 -11.75 15.83
CA ASP A 100 9.40 -11.06 16.48
C ASP A 100 9.62 -9.67 15.89
N ASP A 101 10.22 -8.80 16.69
CA ASP A 101 10.43 -7.40 16.33
C ASP A 101 11.38 -7.22 15.15
N SER A 102 12.40 -8.08 15.01
CA SER A 102 13.38 -7.96 13.94
C SER A 102 12.77 -8.28 12.57
N SER A 103 11.92 -9.30 12.50
CA SER A 103 11.15 -9.64 11.30
C SER A 103 10.12 -8.57 10.98
N TYR A 104 9.48 -8.01 12.01
CA TYR A 104 8.53 -6.91 11.84
C TYR A 104 9.21 -5.64 11.33
N ALA A 105 10.38 -5.30 11.85
CA ALA A 105 11.16 -4.14 11.38
C ALA A 105 11.55 -4.28 9.89
N ARG A 106 12.00 -5.47 9.47
CA ARG A 106 12.34 -5.73 8.06
C ARG A 106 11.13 -5.63 7.13
N PHE A 107 10.01 -6.22 7.56
CA PHE A 107 8.75 -6.13 6.81
C PHE A 107 8.31 -4.66 6.68
N TRP A 108 8.31 -3.90 7.79
CA TRP A 108 7.88 -2.51 7.80
C TRP A 108 8.75 -1.60 6.92
N ALA A 109 10.07 -1.84 6.90
CA ALA A 109 10.98 -1.12 6.01
C ALA A 109 10.63 -1.38 4.52
N GLY A 110 10.26 -2.60 4.17
CA GLY A 110 9.81 -2.95 2.81
C GLY A 110 8.43 -2.38 2.46
N LEU A 111 7.55 -2.23 3.46
CA LEU A 111 6.21 -1.65 3.28
C LEU A 111 6.27 -0.16 2.86
N GLY A 112 7.23 0.58 3.39
CA GLY A 112 7.38 2.00 3.10
C GLY A 112 6.33 2.89 3.78
N ALA A 113 5.68 2.42 4.84
CA ALA A 113 4.60 3.11 5.54
C ALA A 113 5.14 3.81 6.80
N GLY A 114 5.53 5.05 6.74
CA GLY A 114 5.83 5.93 7.87
C GLY A 114 6.41 5.29 9.13
N GLU A 115 6.06 5.82 10.31
CA GLU A 115 6.52 5.32 11.60
C GLU A 115 5.92 3.93 11.91
N ARG A 116 6.78 3.03 12.39
CA ARG A 116 6.40 1.65 12.73
C ARG A 116 5.72 1.60 14.11
N PRO A 117 4.44 1.18 14.20
CA PRO A 117 3.78 0.99 15.49
C PRO A 117 4.48 -0.10 16.33
N SER A 118 4.51 0.10 17.63
CA SER A 118 5.03 -0.90 18.56
C SER A 118 4.05 -2.07 18.73
N VAL A 119 4.57 -3.29 18.80
CA VAL A 119 3.82 -4.53 19.05
C VAL A 119 4.52 -5.33 20.14
N ASP A 120 3.75 -5.81 21.12
CA ASP A 120 4.26 -6.68 22.18
C ASP A 120 4.23 -8.15 21.73
N PHE A 121 5.33 -8.61 21.13
CA PHE A 121 5.46 -9.99 20.62
C PHE A 121 5.48 -11.07 21.73
N THR A 122 5.42 -10.69 22.99
CA THR A 122 5.19 -11.67 24.08
C THR A 122 3.72 -12.05 24.20
N LYS A 123 2.81 -11.27 23.63
CA LYS A 123 1.35 -11.46 23.68
C LYS A 123 0.72 -11.57 22.30
N ASP A 124 1.30 -10.91 21.31
CA ASP A 124 0.71 -10.70 20.00
C ASP A 124 1.56 -11.28 18.88
N VAL A 125 0.91 -11.54 17.75
CA VAL A 125 1.58 -11.76 16.46
C VAL A 125 1.03 -10.77 15.44
N VAL A 126 1.85 -10.42 14.46
CA VAL A 126 1.43 -9.60 13.32
C VAL A 126 1.13 -10.52 12.13
N ILE A 127 0.00 -10.31 11.49
CA ILE A 127 -0.36 -10.97 10.23
C ILE A 127 -0.30 -9.91 9.16
N ALA A 128 0.49 -10.16 8.12
CA ALA A 128 0.66 -9.28 6.97
C ALA A 128 0.27 -10.02 5.71
N VAL A 129 -0.62 -9.41 4.93
CA VAL A 129 -1.06 -9.94 3.64
C VAL A 129 -0.89 -8.87 2.56
N ALA A 130 -0.37 -9.26 1.41
CA ALA A 130 -0.18 -8.38 0.26
C ALA A 130 -0.68 -9.08 -1.01
N ASP A 131 -1.35 -8.32 -1.87
CA ASP A 131 -1.85 -8.79 -3.18
C ASP A 131 -0.79 -8.69 -4.28
N GLY A 132 0.36 -8.07 -3.96
CA GLY A 132 1.39 -7.75 -4.94
C GLY A 132 1.02 -6.56 -5.83
N GLN A 133 1.75 -6.40 -6.93
CA GLN A 133 1.53 -5.28 -7.84
C GLN A 133 0.37 -5.54 -8.78
N GLN A 134 -0.60 -4.64 -8.78
CA GLN A 134 -1.74 -4.59 -9.68
C GLN A 134 -1.56 -3.45 -10.70
N THR A 135 -2.10 -3.62 -11.91
CA THR A 135 -1.92 -2.66 -13.01
C THR A 135 -2.89 -1.48 -12.95
N THR A 136 -3.91 -1.57 -12.10
CA THR A 136 -4.96 -0.55 -11.96
C THR A 136 -5.32 -0.33 -10.50
N GLY A 137 -6.03 0.75 -10.22
CA GLY A 137 -6.70 0.94 -8.94
C GLY A 137 -7.93 0.03 -8.78
N GLY A 138 -8.57 0.13 -7.61
CA GLY A 138 -9.77 -0.65 -7.28
C GLY A 138 -9.49 -2.03 -6.69
N HIS A 139 -8.22 -2.43 -6.60
CA HIS A 139 -7.81 -3.66 -5.89
C HIS A 139 -7.63 -3.41 -4.40
N SER A 140 -8.01 -4.38 -3.58
CA SER A 140 -7.75 -4.37 -2.14
C SER A 140 -7.58 -5.78 -1.59
N ILE A 141 -6.92 -5.87 -0.46
CA ILE A 141 -6.75 -7.10 0.30
C ILE A 141 -7.04 -6.85 1.77
N ALA A 142 -7.67 -7.80 2.44
CA ALA A 142 -8.01 -7.68 3.85
C ALA A 142 -7.96 -9.02 4.57
N VAL A 143 -7.46 -9.04 5.79
CA VAL A 143 -7.69 -10.14 6.73
C VAL A 143 -9.10 -9.99 7.29
N GLU A 144 -9.98 -10.93 6.98
CA GLU A 144 -11.38 -10.91 7.43
C GLU A 144 -11.60 -11.61 8.75
N ARG A 145 -10.95 -12.77 8.91
CA ARG A 145 -11.12 -13.61 10.09
C ARG A 145 -9.81 -14.30 10.45
N VAL A 146 -9.59 -14.44 11.73
CA VAL A 146 -8.51 -15.26 12.27
C VAL A 146 -9.11 -16.20 13.32
N THR A 147 -8.94 -17.49 13.11
CA THR A 147 -9.45 -18.53 14.03
C THR A 147 -8.27 -19.29 14.63
N LYS A 148 -8.28 -19.45 15.95
CA LYS A 148 -7.29 -20.25 16.67
C LYS A 148 -7.75 -21.70 16.71
N THR A 149 -6.88 -22.62 16.28
CA THR A 149 -7.10 -24.05 16.28
C THR A 149 -5.94 -24.76 17.01
N GLY A 150 -6.08 -24.99 18.30
CA GLY A 150 -4.96 -25.49 19.12
C GLY A 150 -3.80 -24.50 19.14
N GLN A 151 -2.63 -24.88 18.63
CA GLN A 151 -1.44 -23.99 18.49
C GLN A 151 -1.35 -23.40 17.07
N GLY A 152 -2.38 -23.52 16.27
CA GLY A 152 -2.43 -23.01 14.89
C GLY A 152 -3.33 -21.78 14.74
N LEU A 153 -3.12 -21.05 13.64
CA LEU A 153 -4.04 -20.03 13.14
C LEU A 153 -4.57 -20.44 11.76
N ALA A 154 -5.87 -20.29 11.56
CA ALA A 154 -6.50 -20.25 10.24
C ALA A 154 -6.85 -18.79 9.95
N VAL A 155 -6.32 -18.25 8.86
CA VAL A 155 -6.48 -16.85 8.44
C VAL A 155 -7.27 -16.80 7.15
N GLU A 156 -8.43 -16.17 7.19
CA GLU A 156 -9.25 -15.92 6.00
C GLU A 156 -8.91 -14.54 5.44
N VAL A 157 -8.57 -14.51 4.16
CA VAL A 157 -8.16 -13.31 3.44
C VAL A 157 -9.16 -13.05 2.33
N LEU A 158 -9.63 -11.82 2.24
CA LEU A 158 -10.44 -11.32 1.13
C LEU A 158 -9.59 -10.52 0.18
N GLU A 159 -9.56 -10.93 -1.08
CA GLU A 159 -9.01 -10.17 -2.20
C GLU A 159 -10.17 -9.58 -3.01
N THR A 160 -10.19 -8.26 -3.17
CA THR A 160 -11.21 -7.58 -3.95
C THR A 160 -10.58 -7.03 -5.22
N SER A 161 -11.23 -7.29 -6.35
CA SER A 161 -10.87 -6.73 -7.64
C SER A 161 -12.04 -5.95 -8.25
N PRO A 162 -11.77 -4.92 -9.06
CA PRO A 162 -12.82 -4.20 -9.77
C PRO A 162 -13.50 -5.09 -10.82
N GLY A 163 -14.81 -4.94 -10.95
CA GLY A 163 -15.58 -5.65 -11.96
C GLY A 163 -15.29 -5.19 -13.40
N PRO A 164 -15.63 -6.01 -14.39
CA PRO A 164 -15.47 -5.64 -15.79
C PRO A 164 -16.33 -4.40 -16.11
N GLY A 165 -15.72 -3.42 -16.75
CA GLY A 165 -16.38 -2.16 -17.10
C GLY A 165 -16.35 -1.08 -16.04
N CYS A 166 -15.81 -1.34 -14.84
CA CYS A 166 -15.61 -0.31 -13.85
C CYS A 166 -14.56 0.71 -14.29
N ALA A 167 -14.87 1.99 -14.06
CA ALA A 167 -13.89 3.05 -14.24
C ALA A 167 -12.86 2.99 -13.11
N VAL A 168 -11.63 2.62 -13.44
CA VAL A 168 -10.51 2.52 -12.49
C VAL A 168 -9.37 3.44 -12.90
N THR A 169 -8.57 3.85 -11.94
CA THR A 169 -7.34 4.61 -12.22
C THR A 169 -6.32 3.71 -12.91
N GLN A 170 -5.65 4.24 -13.94
CA GLN A 170 -4.55 3.56 -14.62
C GLN A 170 -3.24 3.81 -13.87
N ALA A 171 -3.19 3.38 -12.63
CA ALA A 171 -2.04 3.53 -11.75
C ALA A 171 -1.69 2.18 -11.11
N LEU A 172 -0.40 1.91 -11.00
CA LEU A 172 0.08 0.72 -10.28
C LEU A 172 -0.32 0.83 -8.80
N THR A 173 -0.87 -0.24 -8.27
CA THR A 173 -1.19 -0.35 -6.84
C THR A 173 -0.55 -1.60 -6.24
N GLN A 174 -0.31 -1.59 -4.94
CA GLN A 174 0.26 -2.70 -4.19
C GLN A 174 -0.51 -2.83 -2.87
N PRO A 175 -1.71 -3.45 -2.91
CA PRO A 175 -2.56 -3.55 -1.73
C PRO A 175 -1.92 -4.40 -0.64
N VAL A 176 -1.95 -3.90 0.59
CA VAL A 176 -1.44 -4.57 1.79
C VAL A 176 -2.39 -4.35 2.95
N ASP A 177 -2.62 -5.37 3.76
CA ASP A 177 -3.29 -5.28 5.05
C ASP A 177 -2.41 -5.86 6.15
N VAL A 178 -2.33 -5.16 7.28
CA VAL A 178 -1.52 -5.55 8.44
C VAL A 178 -2.37 -5.51 9.69
N VAL A 179 -2.47 -6.64 10.36
CA VAL A 179 -3.27 -6.81 11.56
C VAL A 179 -2.48 -7.46 12.69
N VAL A 180 -2.95 -7.28 13.90
CA VAL A 180 -2.41 -7.89 15.12
C VAL A 180 -3.48 -8.72 15.77
N VAL A 181 -3.09 -9.90 16.24
CA VAL A 181 -3.94 -10.80 17.02
C VAL A 181 -3.21 -11.35 18.24
N ALA A 182 -3.94 -11.57 19.33
CA ALA A 182 -3.38 -12.14 20.57
C ALA A 182 -3.24 -13.65 20.43
N ALA A 183 -2.04 -14.11 20.05
CA ALA A 183 -1.74 -15.53 19.83
C ALA A 183 -0.24 -15.84 20.05
N PRO A 184 0.30 -15.65 21.25
CA PRO A 184 1.75 -15.76 21.51
C PRO A 184 2.30 -17.16 21.33
N ASP A 185 1.47 -18.18 21.51
CA ASP A 185 1.80 -19.61 21.47
C ASP A 185 1.64 -20.28 20.10
N VAL A 186 1.29 -19.48 19.07
CA VAL A 186 1.11 -19.96 17.69
C VAL A 186 2.43 -20.51 17.12
N ARG A 187 2.33 -21.70 16.50
CA ARG A 187 3.46 -22.38 15.86
C ARG A 187 3.22 -22.73 14.41
N THR A 188 1.94 -22.86 14.01
CA THR A 188 1.54 -23.18 12.65
C THR A 188 0.47 -22.21 12.18
N TRP A 189 0.36 -22.02 10.87
CA TRP A 189 -0.69 -21.18 10.30
C TRP A 189 -1.02 -21.65 8.89
N SER A 190 -2.26 -21.36 8.50
CA SER A 190 -2.75 -21.54 7.14
C SER A 190 -3.48 -20.29 6.69
N PHE A 191 -3.39 -19.98 5.41
CA PHE A 191 -4.15 -18.91 4.78
C PHE A 191 -5.17 -19.52 3.81
N SER A 192 -6.36 -18.93 3.77
CA SER A 192 -7.42 -19.25 2.82
C SER A 192 -7.85 -17.96 2.16
N ASP A 193 -7.57 -17.84 0.86
CA ASP A 193 -7.88 -16.64 0.09
C ASP A 193 -9.24 -16.79 -0.59
N ARG A 194 -10.05 -15.74 -0.53
CA ARG A 194 -11.33 -15.61 -1.19
C ARG A 194 -11.34 -14.38 -2.09
N GLY A 195 -11.51 -14.61 -3.39
CA GLY A 195 -11.68 -13.52 -4.35
C GLY A 195 -13.11 -12.96 -4.36
N GLN A 196 -13.25 -11.65 -4.43
CA GLN A 196 -14.50 -10.95 -4.64
C GLN A 196 -14.35 -9.94 -5.77
N VAL A 197 -15.30 -9.94 -6.69
CA VAL A 197 -15.40 -8.93 -7.74
C VAL A 197 -16.38 -7.86 -7.29
N GLN A 198 -15.91 -6.64 -7.20
CA GLN A 198 -16.73 -5.49 -6.80
C GLN A 198 -17.44 -4.92 -8.02
N GLY A 199 -18.76 -4.85 -7.94
CA GLY A 199 -19.57 -4.13 -8.92
C GLY A 199 -19.37 -2.61 -8.83
N CYS A 200 -19.50 -1.90 -9.91
CA CYS A 200 -19.62 -0.46 -9.98
C CYS A 200 -21.10 -0.09 -10.08
#